data_1f3603e2bb02561d8049c7e162cd339f
#
_entry.id   1f3603e2bb02561d8049c7e162cd339f
#
_cell.length_a   1.000
_cell.length_b   1.000
_cell.length_c   1.000
_cell.angle_alpha   90.00
_cell.angle_beta   90.00
_cell.angle_gamma   90.00
#
_symmetry.space_group_name_H-M   'P 1'
#
loop_
_entity.id
_entity.type
_entity.pdbx_description
1 polymer ?
#
loop_
_entity_poly.entity_id
_entity_poly.type
_entity_poly.pdbx_seq_one_letter_code
_entity_poly.pdbx_strand_id
1 'polypeptide(L)'
;DGFAAARILKEYGFCAEVLFVGQDASMSEECRTQKQIAERLGISVFTDFPKKEYTVIIDAVFGVGLSRAIEGRYHTVIEWMNDKKCEKAAIDIPSGICAESGRVLGIAFRADITVSMECVKLGCELFPGKLYAGETVSVPIGIDLSFFEKNKDVCITYDPEDIPLLLPKRAADSHKGDYGKILMITGSKGMAGAAYLSAKAAYAVGAGLVQI
;
A
#
# COMPACT_ATOMS: atom_id res chain seq x y z
N ASP A 1 -1.68 -11.85 -12.37
CA ASP A 1 -2.62 -10.75 -12.04
C ASP A 1 -2.79 -9.81 -13.24
N GLY A 2 -1.72 -9.30 -13.91
CA GLY A 2 -1.82 -8.37 -15.02
C GLY A 2 -2.64 -8.85 -16.22
N PHE A 3 -2.49 -10.10 -16.63
CA PHE A 3 -3.32 -10.67 -17.70
C PHE A 3 -4.79 -10.78 -17.29
N ALA A 4 -5.07 -11.12 -16.03
CA ALA A 4 -6.44 -11.17 -15.50
C ALA A 4 -7.07 -9.77 -15.47
N ALA A 5 -6.32 -8.77 -15.02
CA ALA A 5 -6.77 -7.37 -15.03
C ALA A 5 -7.05 -6.87 -16.44
N ALA A 6 -6.16 -7.13 -17.41
CA ALA A 6 -6.36 -6.74 -18.80
C ALA A 6 -7.62 -7.38 -19.41
N ARG A 7 -7.89 -8.66 -19.09
CA ARG A 7 -9.09 -9.36 -19.53
C ARG A 7 -10.35 -8.74 -18.96
N ILE A 8 -10.39 -8.48 -17.66
CA ILE A 8 -11.53 -7.87 -16.98
C ILE A 8 -11.79 -6.45 -17.54
N LEU A 9 -10.74 -5.65 -17.68
CA LEU A 9 -10.87 -4.32 -18.28
C LEU A 9 -11.48 -4.37 -19.67
N LYS A 10 -11.08 -5.34 -20.49
CA LYS A 10 -11.68 -5.52 -21.82
C LYS A 10 -13.16 -5.90 -21.77
N GLU A 11 -13.58 -6.74 -20.83
CA GLU A 11 -14.98 -7.09 -20.59
C GLU A 11 -15.82 -5.86 -20.22
N TYR A 12 -15.23 -4.88 -19.52
CA TYR A 12 -15.84 -3.58 -19.23
C TYR A 12 -15.74 -2.54 -20.37
N GLY A 13 -15.24 -2.94 -21.53
CA GLY A 13 -15.17 -2.09 -22.72
C GLY A 13 -13.93 -1.21 -22.82
N PHE A 14 -12.95 -1.38 -21.95
CA PHE A 14 -11.68 -0.66 -22.08
C PHE A 14 -10.76 -1.29 -23.14
N CYS A 15 -9.97 -0.44 -23.78
CA CYS A 15 -8.91 -0.88 -24.69
C CYS A 15 -7.68 -1.25 -23.87
N ALA A 16 -7.51 -2.53 -23.60
CA ALA A 16 -6.39 -3.06 -22.81
C ALA A 16 -5.38 -3.78 -23.70
N GLU A 17 -4.10 -3.60 -23.39
CA GLU A 17 -2.96 -4.29 -24.02
C GLU A 17 -1.96 -4.68 -22.94
N VAL A 18 -1.13 -5.67 -23.20
CA VAL A 18 -0.16 -6.19 -22.23
C VAL A 18 1.25 -6.11 -22.78
N LEU A 19 2.13 -5.38 -22.09
CA LEU A 19 3.58 -5.51 -22.24
C LEU A 19 4.06 -6.65 -21.35
N PHE A 20 4.41 -7.78 -21.96
CA PHE A 20 4.93 -8.93 -21.25
C PHE A 20 6.45 -8.82 -21.06
N VAL A 21 6.86 -8.71 -19.81
CA VAL A 21 8.29 -8.48 -19.44
C VAL A 21 9.02 -9.77 -19.13
N GLY A 22 8.29 -10.81 -18.69
CA GLY A 22 8.84 -12.11 -18.31
C GLY A 22 9.33 -12.96 -19.51
N GLN A 23 9.72 -14.16 -19.20
CA GLN A 23 10.07 -15.18 -20.19
C GLN A 23 9.04 -16.29 -20.16
N ASP A 24 8.59 -16.77 -21.32
CA ASP A 24 7.60 -17.85 -21.43
C ASP A 24 8.02 -19.13 -20.69
N ALA A 25 9.33 -19.41 -20.66
CA ALA A 25 9.87 -20.59 -19.98
C ALA A 25 9.74 -20.55 -18.45
N SER A 26 9.67 -19.35 -17.86
CA SER A 26 9.58 -19.15 -16.40
C SER A 26 8.17 -18.81 -15.91
N MET A 27 7.16 -18.86 -16.79
CA MET A 27 5.78 -18.59 -16.41
C MET A 27 5.21 -19.74 -15.58
N SER A 28 4.46 -19.41 -14.51
CA SER A 28 3.60 -20.37 -13.84
C SER A 28 2.47 -20.85 -14.76
N GLU A 29 1.86 -21.98 -14.42
CA GLU A 29 0.76 -22.54 -15.19
C GLU A 29 -0.45 -21.59 -15.22
N GLU A 30 -0.75 -20.95 -14.10
CA GLU A 30 -1.83 -19.96 -13.97
C GLU A 30 -1.56 -18.73 -14.86
N CYS A 31 -0.34 -18.22 -14.83
CA CYS A 31 0.03 -17.09 -15.67
C CYS A 31 -0.08 -17.42 -17.16
N ARG A 32 0.35 -18.62 -17.56
CA ARG A 32 0.24 -19.11 -18.93
C ARG A 32 -1.22 -19.24 -19.36
N THR A 33 -2.07 -19.78 -18.50
CA THR A 33 -3.52 -19.90 -18.73
C THR A 33 -4.14 -18.52 -18.92
N GLN A 34 -3.86 -17.56 -18.06
CA GLN A 34 -4.39 -16.20 -18.18
C GLN A 34 -3.90 -15.49 -19.45
N LYS A 35 -2.63 -15.69 -19.84
CA LYS A 35 -2.09 -15.19 -21.12
C LYS A 35 -2.88 -15.74 -22.31
N GLN A 36 -3.08 -17.06 -22.36
CA GLN A 36 -3.83 -17.69 -23.44
C GLN A 36 -5.28 -17.20 -23.53
N ILE A 37 -5.95 -17.00 -22.40
CA ILE A 37 -7.30 -16.43 -22.36
C ILE A 37 -7.28 -14.99 -22.92
N ALA A 38 -6.35 -14.17 -22.48
CA ALA A 38 -6.20 -12.80 -22.94
C ALA A 38 -6.00 -12.73 -24.48
N GLU A 39 -5.10 -13.57 -25.01
CA GLU A 39 -4.84 -13.67 -26.44
C GLU A 39 -6.09 -14.11 -27.23
N ARG A 40 -6.83 -15.11 -26.74
CA ARG A 40 -8.09 -15.58 -27.37
C ARG A 40 -9.17 -14.50 -27.37
N LEU A 41 -9.19 -13.65 -26.37
CA LEU A 41 -10.07 -12.48 -26.31
C LEU A 41 -9.60 -11.33 -27.21
N GLY A 42 -8.49 -11.51 -27.95
CA GLY A 42 -7.93 -10.48 -28.83
C GLY A 42 -7.27 -9.32 -28.11
N ILE A 43 -6.71 -9.56 -26.90
CA ILE A 43 -5.84 -8.60 -26.22
C ILE A 43 -4.45 -8.71 -26.84
N SER A 44 -3.90 -7.59 -27.29
CA SER A 44 -2.55 -7.55 -27.83
C SER A 44 -1.52 -7.78 -26.73
N VAL A 45 -0.68 -8.78 -26.89
CA VAL A 45 0.44 -9.08 -26.01
C VAL A 45 1.74 -8.86 -26.79
N PHE A 46 2.58 -7.99 -26.33
CA PHE A 46 3.87 -7.65 -26.99
C PHE A 46 5.00 -7.63 -25.95
N THR A 47 6.22 -7.74 -26.45
CA THR A 47 7.43 -7.75 -25.63
C THR A 47 8.25 -6.49 -25.78
N ASP A 48 8.08 -5.76 -26.88
CA ASP A 48 8.80 -4.53 -27.15
C ASP A 48 8.06 -3.31 -26.63
N PHE A 49 8.80 -2.26 -26.29
CA PHE A 49 8.20 -1.02 -25.79
C PHE A 49 7.30 -0.39 -26.84
N PRO A 50 6.02 -0.16 -26.49
CA PRO A 50 5.10 0.49 -27.44
C PRO A 50 5.48 1.96 -27.64
N LYS A 51 5.31 2.42 -28.89
CA LYS A 51 5.58 3.83 -29.28
C LYS A 51 4.39 4.76 -29.09
N LYS A 52 3.28 4.24 -28.59
CA LYS A 52 2.05 5.01 -28.37
C LYS A 52 1.92 5.48 -26.92
N GLU A 53 1.04 6.43 -26.70
CA GLU A 53 0.68 6.91 -25.38
C GLU A 53 -0.49 6.10 -24.81
N TYR A 54 -0.55 6.03 -23.50
CA TYR A 54 -1.59 5.37 -22.73
C TYR A 54 -2.20 6.37 -21.75
N THR A 55 -3.47 6.22 -21.45
CA THR A 55 -4.15 7.02 -20.42
C THR A 55 -3.86 6.47 -19.02
N VAL A 56 -3.68 5.15 -18.92
CA VAL A 56 -3.36 4.45 -17.66
C VAL A 56 -2.29 3.41 -17.92
N ILE A 57 -1.34 3.28 -16.99
CA ILE A 57 -0.40 2.16 -16.93
C ILE A 57 -0.66 1.39 -15.63
N ILE A 58 -0.75 0.07 -15.75
CA ILE A 58 -0.96 -0.83 -14.62
C ILE A 58 0.30 -1.67 -14.41
N ASP A 59 0.92 -1.52 -13.26
CA ASP A 59 2.05 -2.33 -12.81
C ASP A 59 1.56 -3.65 -12.19
N ALA A 60 1.95 -4.74 -12.81
CA ALA A 60 1.73 -6.10 -12.33
C ALA A 60 2.99 -6.96 -12.55
N VAL A 61 4.17 -6.37 -12.43
CA VAL A 61 5.45 -7.03 -12.74
C VAL A 61 5.93 -7.85 -11.56
N PHE A 62 6.01 -7.26 -10.37
CA PHE A 62 6.40 -7.94 -9.13
C PHE A 62 5.40 -7.68 -8.01
N GLY A 63 5.15 -8.70 -7.20
CA GLY A 63 4.35 -8.63 -5.99
C GLY A 63 5.22 -8.78 -4.73
N VAL A 64 4.60 -9.26 -3.64
CA VAL A 64 5.19 -9.41 -2.30
C VAL A 64 6.43 -10.33 -2.22
N GLY A 65 6.62 -11.23 -3.18
CA GLY A 65 7.74 -12.17 -3.21
C GLY A 65 9.09 -11.57 -3.64
N LEU A 66 9.15 -10.29 -3.99
CA LEU A 66 10.39 -9.66 -4.43
C LEU A 66 11.34 -9.43 -3.25
N SER A 67 12.52 -10.08 -3.30
CA SER A 67 13.53 -10.01 -2.23
C SER A 67 14.89 -9.48 -2.67
N ARG A 68 15.06 -9.22 -3.97
CA ARG A 68 16.33 -8.78 -4.58
C ARG A 68 16.16 -7.49 -5.36
N ALA A 69 17.27 -6.80 -5.61
CA ALA A 69 17.27 -5.60 -6.44
C ALA A 69 16.77 -5.93 -7.87
N ILE A 70 15.99 -5.01 -8.43
CA ILE A 70 15.52 -5.09 -9.81
C ILE A 70 16.62 -4.60 -10.72
N GLU A 71 17.01 -5.44 -11.69
CA GLU A 71 18.07 -5.19 -12.64
C GLU A 71 17.65 -5.52 -14.08
N GLY A 72 18.47 -5.14 -15.05
CA GLY A 72 18.33 -5.50 -16.45
C GLY A 72 17.01 -5.01 -17.06
N ARG A 73 16.35 -5.90 -17.83
CA ARG A 73 15.12 -5.57 -18.54
C ARG A 73 13.98 -5.06 -17.62
N TYR A 74 13.84 -5.62 -16.45
CA TYR A 74 12.82 -5.21 -15.48
C TYR A 74 13.07 -3.78 -14.99
N HIS A 75 14.33 -3.42 -14.75
CA HIS A 75 14.71 -2.05 -14.40
C HIS A 75 14.31 -1.08 -15.51
N THR A 76 14.68 -1.39 -16.76
CA THR A 76 14.35 -0.54 -17.93
C THR A 76 12.85 -0.38 -18.12
N VAL A 77 12.06 -1.44 -17.88
CA VAL A 77 10.58 -1.36 -17.98
C VAL A 77 10.01 -0.45 -16.91
N ILE A 78 10.45 -0.57 -15.66
CA ILE A 78 9.95 0.29 -14.56
C ILE A 78 10.35 1.75 -14.80
N GLU A 79 11.57 2.00 -15.27
CA GLU A 79 12.01 3.34 -15.65
C GLU A 79 11.14 3.91 -16.76
N TRP A 80 10.89 3.13 -17.82
CA TRP A 80 10.01 3.52 -18.92
C TRP A 80 8.58 3.82 -18.45
N MET A 81 8.00 2.99 -17.55
CA MET A 81 6.67 3.25 -16.98
C MET A 81 6.64 4.54 -16.16
N ASN A 82 7.67 4.78 -15.34
CA ASN A 82 7.77 5.97 -14.51
C ASN A 82 7.84 7.26 -15.34
N ASP A 83 8.48 7.23 -16.50
CA ASP A 83 8.66 8.38 -17.40
C ASP A 83 7.38 8.76 -18.14
N LYS A 84 6.36 7.91 -18.16
CA LYS A 84 5.08 8.20 -18.86
C LYS A 84 4.25 9.20 -18.06
N LYS A 85 3.66 10.14 -18.82
CA LYS A 85 2.72 11.15 -18.28
C LYS A 85 1.29 10.61 -18.41
N CYS A 86 0.91 9.73 -17.53
CA CYS A 86 -0.42 9.11 -17.46
C CYS A 86 -0.70 8.67 -16.03
N GLU A 87 -1.93 8.32 -15.74
CA GLU A 87 -2.31 7.70 -14.47
C GLU A 87 -1.60 6.37 -14.28
N LYS A 88 -1.17 6.07 -13.07
CA LYS A 88 -0.36 4.90 -12.73
C LYS A 88 -0.99 4.12 -11.59
N ALA A 89 -1.36 2.88 -11.86
CA ALA A 89 -1.90 1.98 -10.85
C ALA A 89 -0.96 0.81 -10.61
N ALA A 90 -0.80 0.38 -9.35
CA ALA A 90 -0.09 -0.84 -9.02
C ALA A 90 -1.07 -1.90 -8.50
N ILE A 91 -0.87 -3.15 -8.91
CA ILE A 91 -1.59 -4.30 -8.36
C ILE A 91 -0.79 -4.83 -7.18
N ASP A 92 -1.45 -4.89 -6.04
CA ASP A 92 -1.00 -5.44 -4.77
C ASP A 92 0.07 -4.60 -4.06
N ILE A 93 1.19 -4.33 -4.70
CA ILE A 93 2.28 -3.49 -4.22
C ILE A 93 3.06 -2.94 -5.44
N PRO A 94 3.55 -1.71 -5.42
CA PRO A 94 4.39 -1.22 -6.52
C PRO A 94 5.64 -2.07 -6.69
N SER A 95 5.89 -2.50 -7.92
CA SER A 95 7.09 -3.27 -8.25
C SER A 95 8.36 -2.55 -7.78
N GLY A 96 9.20 -3.26 -7.05
CA GLY A 96 10.43 -2.72 -6.49
C GLY A 96 10.35 -2.25 -5.04
N ILE A 97 9.18 -2.29 -4.42
CA ILE A 97 9.01 -2.04 -2.99
C ILE A 97 9.04 -3.37 -2.22
N CYS A 98 9.86 -3.42 -1.18
CA CYS A 98 9.88 -4.55 -0.25
C CYS A 98 8.60 -4.52 0.62
N ALA A 99 7.79 -5.58 0.57
CA ALA A 99 6.50 -5.65 1.24
C ALA A 99 6.57 -5.51 2.76
N GLU A 100 7.67 -5.95 3.37
CA GLU A 100 7.85 -5.94 4.83
C GLU A 100 8.45 -4.63 5.36
N SER A 101 9.32 -3.97 4.57
CA SER A 101 10.14 -2.87 5.08
C SER A 101 9.95 -1.53 4.35
N GLY A 102 9.24 -1.52 3.22
CA GLY A 102 9.10 -0.32 2.38
C GLY A 102 10.38 0.12 1.66
N ARG A 103 11.47 -0.66 1.75
CA ARG A 103 12.72 -0.31 1.05
C ARG A 103 12.55 -0.45 -0.45
N VAL A 104 13.20 0.45 -1.20
CA VAL A 104 13.32 0.34 -2.65
C VAL A 104 14.40 -0.68 -3.00
N LEU A 105 14.05 -1.65 -3.81
CA LEU A 105 14.93 -2.72 -4.27
C LEU A 105 15.47 -2.40 -5.68
N GLY A 106 16.46 -1.52 -5.75
CA GLY A 106 17.05 -1.01 -6.98
C GLY A 106 16.25 0.14 -7.58
N ILE A 107 15.14 -0.15 -8.22
CA ILE A 107 14.17 0.81 -8.75
C ILE A 107 12.77 0.43 -8.29
N ALA A 108 11.87 1.40 -8.15
CA ALA A 108 10.46 1.12 -7.88
C ALA A 108 9.52 1.90 -8.80
N PHE A 109 8.41 1.28 -9.13
CA PHE A 109 7.30 1.91 -9.84
C PHE A 109 6.65 2.97 -8.94
N ARG A 110 6.31 4.12 -9.52
CA ARG A 110 5.61 5.22 -8.83
C ARG A 110 4.15 5.18 -9.20
N ALA A 111 3.33 4.61 -8.34
CA ALA A 111 1.90 4.55 -8.51
C ALA A 111 1.22 5.84 -8.00
N ASP A 112 0.12 6.23 -8.64
CA ASP A 112 -0.83 7.21 -8.11
C ASP A 112 -1.83 6.51 -7.20
N ILE A 113 -2.14 5.23 -7.50
CA ILE A 113 -2.98 4.35 -6.68
C ILE A 113 -2.40 2.93 -6.63
N THR A 114 -2.45 2.32 -5.45
CA THR A 114 -2.12 0.89 -5.27
C THR A 114 -3.36 0.14 -4.79
N VAL A 115 -3.81 -0.83 -5.57
CA VAL A 115 -4.92 -1.72 -5.21
C VAL A 115 -4.35 -2.98 -4.57
N SER A 116 -4.34 -3.01 -3.25
CA SER A 116 -3.83 -4.13 -2.46
C SER A 116 -4.87 -5.23 -2.30
N MET A 117 -4.44 -6.46 -2.49
CA MET A 117 -5.29 -7.64 -2.32
C MET A 117 -5.42 -7.97 -0.83
N GLU A 118 -6.66 -8.03 -0.34
CA GLU A 118 -7.11 -8.28 1.04
C GLU A 118 -6.61 -7.23 2.05
N CYS A 119 -5.31 -7.09 2.23
CA CYS A 119 -4.70 -6.16 3.20
C CYS A 119 -3.63 -5.29 2.53
N VAL A 120 -3.54 -4.04 2.94
CA VAL A 120 -2.43 -3.16 2.55
C VAL A 120 -1.13 -3.74 3.10
N LYS A 121 -0.12 -3.85 2.24
CA LYS A 121 1.19 -4.36 2.63
C LYS A 121 1.93 -3.30 3.43
N LEU A 122 2.58 -3.73 4.51
CA LEU A 122 3.32 -2.84 5.41
C LEU A 122 4.29 -1.94 4.65
N GLY A 123 4.91 -2.47 3.59
CA GLY A 123 5.81 -1.71 2.72
C GLY A 123 5.18 -0.52 2.01
N CYS A 124 3.86 -0.51 1.82
CA CYS A 124 3.13 0.63 1.25
C CYS A 124 2.87 1.74 2.29
N GLU A 125 2.96 1.42 3.59
CA GLU A 125 2.75 2.37 4.68
C GLU A 125 4.06 2.89 5.29
N LEU A 126 5.17 2.18 5.10
CA LEU A 126 6.48 2.57 5.59
C LEU A 126 7.26 3.38 4.55
N PHE A 127 8.01 4.37 5.04
CA PHE A 127 8.94 5.11 4.18
C PHE A 127 10.21 4.31 3.89
N PRO A 128 10.74 4.38 2.63
CA PRO A 128 10.31 5.23 1.52
C PRO A 128 9.16 4.67 0.68
N GLY A 129 8.70 3.42 0.88
CA GLY A 129 7.70 2.75 0.03
C GLY A 129 6.40 3.53 -0.11
N LYS A 130 5.95 4.20 0.97
CA LYS A 130 4.76 5.06 0.95
C LYS A 130 4.81 6.17 -0.12
N LEU A 131 6.00 6.66 -0.48
CA LEU A 131 6.18 7.65 -1.55
C LEU A 131 5.96 7.10 -2.95
N TYR A 132 5.91 5.78 -3.09
CA TYR A 132 5.74 5.07 -4.35
C TYR A 132 4.36 4.44 -4.49
N ALA A 133 3.65 4.23 -3.38
CA ALA A 133 2.37 3.54 -3.37
C ALA A 133 1.19 4.43 -3.79
N GLY A 134 1.33 5.76 -3.67
CA GLY A 134 0.21 6.68 -3.89
C GLY A 134 -0.91 6.46 -2.87
N GLU A 135 -2.15 6.60 -3.31
CA GLU A 135 -3.31 6.19 -2.52
C GLU A 135 -3.38 4.67 -2.45
N THR A 136 -3.56 4.12 -1.25
CA THR A 136 -3.67 2.67 -1.05
C THR A 136 -5.10 2.27 -0.76
N VAL A 137 -5.63 1.33 -1.55
CA VAL A 137 -6.99 0.79 -1.39
C VAL A 137 -6.90 -0.72 -1.26
N SER A 138 -7.49 -1.30 -0.21
CA SER A 138 -7.59 -2.75 -0.09
C SER A 138 -8.88 -3.27 -0.71
N VAL A 139 -8.79 -4.41 -1.41
CA VAL A 139 -9.94 -5.12 -1.98
C VAL A 139 -9.96 -6.56 -1.47
N PRO A 140 -11.11 -7.03 -0.96
CA PRO A 140 -11.21 -8.40 -0.47
C PRO A 140 -11.07 -9.40 -1.62
N ILE A 141 -10.32 -10.46 -1.38
CA ILE A 141 -10.15 -11.59 -2.32
C ILE A 141 -10.68 -12.89 -1.74
N GLY A 142 -11.37 -12.84 -0.60
CA GLY A 142 -12.03 -13.97 0.04
C GLY A 142 -11.14 -14.71 1.05
N ILE A 143 -10.11 -14.08 1.59
CA ILE A 143 -9.33 -14.64 2.69
C ILE A 143 -10.07 -14.36 3.99
N ASP A 144 -10.21 -15.38 4.85
CA ASP A 144 -10.81 -15.21 6.18
C ASP A 144 -9.89 -14.36 7.08
N LEU A 145 -10.36 -13.17 7.47
CA LEU A 145 -9.63 -12.22 8.30
C LEU A 145 -9.25 -12.79 9.69
N SER A 146 -9.94 -13.85 10.17
CA SER A 146 -9.60 -14.51 11.42
C SER A 146 -8.18 -15.11 11.44
N PHE A 147 -7.59 -15.36 10.27
CA PHE A 147 -6.18 -15.74 10.15
C PHE A 147 -5.24 -14.62 10.58
N PHE A 148 -5.61 -13.37 10.29
CA PHE A 148 -4.78 -12.20 10.60
C PHE A 148 -4.86 -11.85 12.09
N GLU A 149 -6.01 -11.99 12.74
CA GLU A 149 -6.19 -11.66 14.16
C GLU A 149 -5.28 -12.45 15.10
N LYS A 150 -4.91 -13.67 14.70
CA LYS A 150 -4.06 -14.57 15.49
C LYS A 150 -2.58 -14.48 15.14
N ASN A 151 -2.25 -13.76 14.09
CA ASN A 151 -0.87 -13.64 13.60
C ASN A 151 -0.20 -12.41 14.22
N LYS A 152 0.92 -12.62 14.93
CA LYS A 152 1.70 -11.54 15.56
C LYS A 152 2.45 -10.64 14.57
N ASP A 153 2.58 -11.10 13.32
CA ASP A 153 3.26 -10.35 12.25
C ASP A 153 2.31 -9.39 11.50
N VAL A 154 1.05 -9.31 11.95
CA VAL A 154 0.07 -8.36 11.40
C VAL A 154 0.09 -7.07 12.21
N CYS A 155 0.27 -5.96 11.52
CA CYS A 155 0.10 -4.63 12.10
C CYS A 155 -1.36 -4.20 11.96
N ILE A 156 -1.96 -3.79 13.07
CA ILE A 156 -3.32 -3.22 13.08
C ILE A 156 -3.18 -1.70 13.10
N THR A 157 -3.95 -1.04 12.26
CA THR A 157 -4.12 0.41 12.26
C THR A 157 -5.58 0.76 12.54
N TYR A 158 -5.83 1.99 12.89
CA TYR A 158 -7.18 2.52 13.14
C TYR A 158 -7.47 3.64 12.17
N ASP A 159 -8.65 3.61 11.60
CA ASP A 159 -9.17 4.71 10.81
C ASP A 159 -9.74 5.81 11.72
N PRO A 160 -9.92 7.05 11.22
CA PRO A 160 -10.49 8.15 12.01
C PRO A 160 -11.85 7.80 12.63
N GLU A 161 -12.63 6.95 11.98
CA GLU A 161 -13.94 6.47 12.41
C GLU A 161 -13.88 5.55 13.63
N ASP A 162 -12.75 4.86 13.84
CA ASP A 162 -12.52 3.96 14.97
C ASP A 162 -12.20 4.73 16.26
N ILE A 163 -11.61 5.92 16.14
CA ILE A 163 -11.14 6.71 17.30
C ILE A 163 -12.24 6.97 18.33
N PRO A 164 -13.48 7.36 17.94
CA PRO A 164 -14.57 7.55 18.91
C PRO A 164 -14.96 6.27 19.67
N LEU A 165 -14.68 5.08 19.09
CA LEU A 165 -14.95 3.79 19.73
C LEU A 165 -13.88 3.43 20.77
N LEU A 166 -12.66 3.91 20.58
CA LEU A 166 -11.53 3.68 21.47
C LEU A 166 -11.54 4.61 22.69
N LEU A 167 -12.18 5.76 22.58
CA LEU A 167 -12.25 6.73 23.66
C LEU A 167 -13.46 6.44 24.57
N PRO A 168 -13.28 6.34 25.89
CA PRO A 168 -14.38 6.13 26.82
C PRO A 168 -15.32 7.34 26.82
N LYS A 169 -16.61 7.10 26.75
CA LYS A 169 -17.62 8.15 26.91
C LYS A 169 -17.58 8.69 28.34
N ARG A 170 -17.56 10.02 28.48
CA ARG A 170 -17.62 10.65 29.78
C ARG A 170 -19.05 10.62 30.32
N ALA A 171 -19.23 10.18 31.56
CA ALA A 171 -20.49 10.28 32.25
C ALA A 171 -20.79 11.76 32.65
N ALA A 172 -22.05 12.13 32.64
CA ALA A 172 -22.45 13.52 32.92
C ALA A 172 -22.12 13.98 34.35
N ASP A 173 -22.05 13.04 35.28
CA ASP A 173 -21.77 13.24 36.71
C ASP A 173 -20.29 12.95 37.10
N SER A 174 -19.44 12.76 36.08
CA SER A 174 -18.02 12.44 36.29
C SER A 174 -17.18 13.67 36.63
N HIS A 175 -16.08 13.46 37.33
CA HIS A 175 -15.11 14.48 37.69
C HIS A 175 -13.69 14.14 37.23
N LYS A 176 -12.76 15.07 37.36
CA LYS A 176 -11.37 14.90 36.87
C LYS A 176 -10.63 13.69 37.49
N GLY A 177 -11.04 13.24 38.65
CA GLY A 177 -10.43 12.09 39.34
C GLY A 177 -10.74 10.75 38.67
N ASP A 178 -11.87 10.65 37.94
CA ASP A 178 -12.34 9.44 37.28
C ASP A 178 -11.55 9.10 36.02
N TYR A 179 -10.83 10.09 35.47
CA TYR A 179 -10.09 9.98 34.21
C TYR A 179 -8.59 9.85 34.41
N GLY A 180 -8.18 9.42 35.58
CA GLY A 180 -6.81 9.08 35.90
C GLY A 180 -5.87 10.27 36.11
N LYS A 181 -4.65 9.95 36.52
CA LYS A 181 -3.55 10.89 36.72
C LYS A 181 -2.37 10.47 35.89
N ILE A 182 -1.80 11.41 35.12
CA ILE A 182 -0.62 11.19 34.29
C ILE A 182 0.54 11.95 34.90
N LEU A 183 1.65 11.26 35.18
CA LEU A 183 2.95 11.87 35.46
C LEU A 183 3.75 11.90 34.16
N MET A 184 4.22 13.08 33.78
CA MET A 184 5.07 13.29 32.62
C MET A 184 6.46 13.70 33.04
N ILE A 185 7.46 12.96 32.58
CA ILE A 185 8.88 13.32 32.70
C ILE A 185 9.36 13.77 31.34
N THR A 186 9.27 15.07 31.10
CA THR A 186 9.51 15.67 29.78
C THR A 186 10.00 17.11 29.91
N GLY A 187 10.65 17.60 28.87
CA GLY A 187 11.27 18.93 28.84
C GLY A 187 12.63 18.97 29.52
N SER A 188 13.25 20.12 29.48
CA SER A 188 14.49 20.43 30.17
C SER A 188 14.61 21.96 30.39
N LYS A 189 15.63 22.40 31.14
CA LYS A 189 15.88 23.82 31.35
C LYS A 189 16.04 24.55 30.01
N GLY A 190 15.19 25.51 29.75
CA GLY A 190 15.13 26.24 28.47
C GLY A 190 14.33 25.56 27.35
N MET A 191 13.78 24.32 27.59
CA MET A 191 13.01 23.56 26.62
C MET A 191 11.64 23.13 27.19
N ALA A 192 10.91 24.05 27.80
CA ALA A 192 9.60 23.79 28.40
C ALA A 192 8.48 23.54 27.38
N GLY A 193 8.69 23.87 26.11
CA GLY A 193 7.69 23.71 25.05
C GLY A 193 7.23 22.27 24.87
N ALA A 194 8.13 21.30 24.95
CA ALA A 194 7.81 19.88 24.87
C ALA A 194 6.87 19.45 25.99
N ALA A 195 7.17 19.89 27.23
CA ALA A 195 6.32 19.61 28.41
C ALA A 195 4.92 20.21 28.25
N TYR A 196 4.83 21.44 27.79
CA TYR A 196 3.54 22.12 27.55
C TYR A 196 2.70 21.40 26.49
N LEU A 197 3.32 21.08 25.34
CA LEU A 197 2.61 20.39 24.23
C LEU A 197 2.14 19.00 24.64
N SER A 198 2.97 18.23 25.36
CA SER A 198 2.61 16.90 25.87
C SER A 198 1.45 16.97 26.85
N ALA A 199 1.48 17.91 27.81
CA ALA A 199 0.40 18.09 28.76
C ALA A 199 -0.91 18.53 28.09
N LYS A 200 -0.81 19.45 27.15
CA LYS A 200 -1.98 19.91 26.37
C LYS A 200 -2.61 18.75 25.56
N ALA A 201 -1.79 17.92 24.94
CA ALA A 201 -2.25 16.74 24.21
C ALA A 201 -2.94 15.73 25.15
N ALA A 202 -2.35 15.45 26.32
CA ALA A 202 -2.95 14.56 27.32
C ALA A 202 -4.34 15.05 27.77
N TYR A 203 -4.50 16.34 28.04
CA TYR A 203 -5.82 16.89 28.36
C TYR A 203 -6.79 16.83 27.19
N ALA A 204 -6.33 17.06 25.96
CA ALA A 204 -7.17 17.01 24.77
C ALA A 204 -7.75 15.60 24.51
N VAL A 205 -6.99 14.54 24.82
CA VAL A 205 -7.47 13.15 24.71
C VAL A 205 -8.20 12.67 25.96
N GLY A 206 -8.33 13.51 27.00
CA GLY A 206 -9.25 13.24 28.11
C GLY A 206 -8.61 12.93 29.46
N ALA A 207 -7.32 13.12 29.65
CA ALA A 207 -6.69 12.94 30.96
C ALA A 207 -7.39 13.82 32.05
N GLY A 208 -7.57 13.26 33.23
CA GLY A 208 -8.18 13.96 34.37
C GLY A 208 -7.23 14.94 35.06
N LEU A 209 -5.99 14.50 35.30
CA LEU A 209 -4.92 15.31 35.90
C LEU A 209 -3.60 14.98 35.19
N VAL A 210 -2.82 16.04 34.93
CA VAL A 210 -1.45 15.92 34.41
C VAL A 210 -0.50 16.62 35.34
N GLN A 211 0.55 15.94 35.74
CA GLN A 211 1.65 16.44 36.55
C GLN A 211 2.95 16.33 35.73
N ILE A 212 3.74 17.39 35.70
CA ILE A 212 5.02 17.48 35.00
C ILE A 212 6.13 17.63 36.01
#